data_4e35b1f510b63d251c663eedaa058bb8
#
_entry.id   4e35b1f510b63d251c663eedaa058bb8
#
_cell.length_a   1.000
_cell.length_b   1.000
_cell.length_c   1.000
_cell.angle_alpha   90.00
_cell.angle_beta   90.00
_cell.angle_gamma   90.00
#
_symmetry.space_group_name_H-M   'P 1'
#
loop_
_entity.id
_entity.type
_entity.pdbx_description
1 polymer ?
#
loop_
_entity_poly.entity_id
_entity_poly.type
_entity_poly.pdbx_seq_one_letter_code
_entity_poly.pdbx_strand_id
1 'polypeptide(L)'
;MKAYERLLKYVTFRTPSDENSETTPSSACQFELARFLENEMEGLNLSDIVLDNMCYLYGKLPATSGYENVPAIGFIAHMDTVSDYCNHDITPVITENFNGESLTLPAGITLSV
;
A
#
# COMPACT_ATOMS: atom_id res chain seq x y z
N MET A 1 -9.55 0.93 12.65
CA MET A 1 -9.15 1.92 11.63
C MET A 1 -9.87 1.58 10.33
N LYS A 2 -10.46 2.57 9.66
CA LYS A 2 -11.14 2.36 8.37
C LYS A 2 -10.10 2.25 7.23
N ALA A 3 -10.48 1.69 6.08
CA ALA A 3 -9.56 1.49 4.96
C ALA A 3 -8.92 2.81 4.46
N TYR A 4 -9.71 3.87 4.32
CA TYR A 4 -9.19 5.16 3.89
C TYR A 4 -8.22 5.80 4.91
N GLU A 5 -8.43 5.59 6.21
CA GLU A 5 -7.52 6.06 7.27
C GLU A 5 -6.15 5.37 7.18
N ARG A 6 -6.15 4.09 6.80
CA ARG A 6 -4.92 3.34 6.50
C ARG A 6 -4.23 3.91 5.26
N LEU A 7 -4.98 4.13 4.17
CA LEU A 7 -4.44 4.72 2.94
C LEU A 7 -3.78 6.07 3.23
N LEU A 8 -4.42 6.95 4.01
CA LEU A 8 -3.84 8.24 4.40
C LEU A 8 -2.49 8.10 5.11
N LYS A 9 -2.30 6.99 5.84
CA LYS A 9 -1.02 6.68 6.47
C LYS A 9 -0.01 6.11 5.46
N TYR A 10 -0.43 5.19 4.59
CA TYR A 10 0.46 4.54 3.64
C TYR A 10 1.07 5.52 2.64
N VAL A 11 0.29 6.48 2.15
CA VAL A 11 0.77 7.47 1.18
C VAL A 11 1.81 8.44 1.76
N THR A 12 2.02 8.47 3.08
CA THR A 12 3.09 9.29 3.69
C THR A 12 4.47 8.63 3.58
N PHE A 13 4.55 7.34 3.22
CA PHE A 13 5.81 6.67 2.96
C PHE A 13 6.25 6.92 1.52
N ARG A 14 7.52 7.19 1.34
CA ARG A 14 8.10 7.30 -0.01
C ARG A 14 8.40 5.91 -0.55
N THR A 15 7.77 5.58 -1.68
CA THR A 15 7.92 4.27 -2.31
C THR A 15 8.14 4.35 -3.83
N PRO A 16 8.82 5.39 -4.37
CA PRO A 16 9.00 5.47 -5.82
C PRO A 16 9.79 4.27 -6.33
N SER A 17 9.37 3.75 -7.47
CA SER A 17 10.16 2.80 -8.24
C SER A 17 11.27 3.54 -9.01
N ASP A 18 12.35 2.83 -9.33
CA ASP A 18 13.44 3.32 -10.17
C ASP A 18 13.62 2.36 -11.34
N GLU A 19 13.26 2.80 -12.55
CA GLU A 19 13.33 2.01 -13.78
C GLU A 19 14.78 1.70 -14.23
N ASN A 20 15.75 2.48 -13.74
CA ASN A 20 17.16 2.28 -14.04
C ASN A 20 17.86 1.37 -13.01
N SER A 21 17.15 0.95 -11.98
CA SER A 21 17.71 0.06 -10.95
C SER A 21 17.73 -1.39 -11.43
N GLU A 22 18.87 -2.06 -11.20
CA GLU A 22 19.03 -3.50 -11.43
C GLU A 22 18.75 -4.34 -10.17
N THR A 23 18.25 -3.70 -9.10
CA THR A 23 17.99 -4.37 -7.82
C THR A 23 16.50 -4.58 -7.57
N THR A 24 16.19 -5.51 -6.67
CA THR A 24 14.85 -5.69 -6.11
C THR A 24 14.92 -5.58 -4.58
N PRO A 25 14.23 -4.63 -3.94
CA PRO A 25 13.40 -3.61 -4.59
C PRO A 25 14.22 -2.60 -5.41
N SER A 26 13.60 -1.94 -6.37
CA SER A 26 14.25 -0.92 -7.18
C SER A 26 14.67 0.33 -6.39
N SER A 27 14.04 0.57 -5.25
CA SER A 27 14.38 1.64 -4.31
C SER A 27 14.31 1.13 -2.87
N ALA A 28 15.40 1.32 -2.11
CA ALA A 28 15.51 0.83 -0.73
C ALA A 28 14.47 1.46 0.23
N CYS A 29 13.95 2.66 -0.08
CA CYS A 29 12.92 3.33 0.73
C CYS A 29 11.59 2.54 0.78
N GLN A 30 11.33 1.65 -0.17
CA GLN A 30 10.14 0.78 -0.17
C GLN A 30 10.07 -0.11 1.07
N PHE A 31 11.20 -0.46 1.67
CA PHE A 31 11.25 -1.21 2.93
C PHE A 31 10.61 -0.48 4.12
N GLU A 32 10.51 0.84 4.10
CA GLU A 32 9.88 1.58 5.19
C GLU A 32 8.38 1.28 5.27
N LEU A 33 7.69 1.33 4.12
CA LEU A 33 6.28 0.92 4.05
C LEU A 33 6.13 -0.57 4.34
N ALA A 34 7.00 -1.42 3.79
CA ALA A 34 6.92 -2.87 3.99
C ALA A 34 7.01 -3.24 5.48
N ARG A 35 7.95 -2.67 6.24
CA ARG A 35 8.06 -2.89 7.69
C ARG A 35 6.86 -2.34 8.46
N PHE A 36 6.32 -1.21 8.03
CA PHE A 36 5.08 -0.69 8.63
C PHE A 36 3.91 -1.66 8.43
N LEU A 37 3.75 -2.20 7.22
CA LEU A 37 2.71 -3.18 6.90
C LEU A 37 2.92 -4.53 7.62
N GLU A 38 4.18 -4.96 7.78
CA GLU A 38 4.54 -6.15 8.57
C GLU A 38 3.99 -6.04 10.00
N ASN A 39 4.29 -4.93 10.69
CA ASN A 39 3.75 -4.66 12.04
C ASN A 39 2.21 -4.57 12.05
N GLU A 40 1.61 -4.03 11.00
CA GLU A 40 0.16 -3.94 10.90
C GLU A 40 -0.49 -5.32 10.72
N MET A 41 0.12 -6.20 9.92
CA MET A 41 -0.30 -7.58 9.75
C MET A 41 -0.26 -8.36 11.08
N GLU A 42 0.78 -8.16 11.89
CA GLU A 42 0.87 -8.71 13.24
C GLU A 42 -0.31 -8.23 14.11
N GLY A 43 -0.58 -6.93 14.10
CA GLY A 43 -1.71 -6.33 14.83
C GLY A 43 -3.08 -6.81 14.35
N LEU A 44 -3.18 -7.35 13.15
CA LEU A 44 -4.38 -7.94 12.57
C LEU A 44 -4.48 -9.45 12.81
N ASN A 45 -3.53 -10.03 13.57
CA ASN A 45 -3.43 -11.46 13.87
C ASN A 45 -3.30 -12.36 12.63
N LEU A 46 -2.59 -11.88 11.59
CA LEU A 46 -2.17 -12.76 10.51
C LEU A 46 -1.06 -13.70 11.01
N SER A 47 -0.96 -14.87 10.39
CA SER A 47 0.12 -15.83 10.62
C SER A 47 1.09 -15.87 9.44
N ASP A 48 2.21 -16.55 9.62
CA ASP A 48 3.21 -16.80 8.58
C ASP A 48 3.67 -15.48 7.90
N ILE A 49 3.83 -14.43 8.72
CA ILE A 49 4.25 -13.11 8.22
C ILE A 49 5.75 -13.17 7.91
N VAL A 50 6.12 -12.80 6.70
CA VAL A 50 7.50 -12.79 6.22
C VAL A 50 7.73 -11.58 5.34
N LEU A 51 8.69 -10.74 5.70
CA LEU A 51 9.26 -9.72 4.82
C LEU A 51 10.64 -10.21 4.36
N ASP A 52 10.78 -10.48 3.07
CA ASP A 52 12.04 -10.97 2.51
C ASP A 52 13.00 -9.84 2.09
N ASN A 53 14.19 -10.22 1.66
CA ASN A 53 15.24 -9.28 1.23
C ASN A 53 14.97 -8.61 -0.13
N MET A 54 13.95 -9.05 -0.86
CA MET A 54 13.47 -8.44 -2.10
C MET A 54 12.28 -7.51 -1.87
N CYS A 55 11.95 -7.23 -0.59
CA CYS A 55 10.80 -6.41 -0.18
C CYS A 55 9.44 -7.03 -0.52
N TYR A 56 9.36 -8.35 -0.65
CA TYR A 56 8.08 -9.04 -0.70
C TYR A 56 7.59 -9.32 0.71
N LEU A 57 6.38 -8.86 1.00
CA LEU A 57 5.72 -9.06 2.29
C LEU A 57 4.58 -10.07 2.11
N TYR A 58 4.65 -11.14 2.86
CA TYR A 58 3.65 -12.20 2.90
C TYR A 58 2.97 -12.25 4.27
N GLY A 59 1.72 -12.63 4.29
CA GLY A 59 0.98 -12.93 5.50
C GLY A 59 -0.22 -13.80 5.17
N LYS A 60 -0.68 -14.57 6.14
CA LYS A 60 -1.79 -15.50 5.98
C LYS A 60 -2.86 -15.21 7.02
N LEU A 61 -4.09 -15.04 6.57
CA LEU A 61 -5.25 -15.09 7.44
C LEU A 61 -5.64 -16.56 7.62
N PRO A 62 -5.56 -17.12 8.85
CA PRO A 62 -5.94 -18.51 9.09
C PRO A 62 -7.37 -18.80 8.68
N ALA A 63 -7.64 -20.04 8.29
CA ALA A 63 -8.97 -20.47 7.95
C ALA A 63 -9.92 -20.33 9.17
N THR A 64 -11.17 -20.00 8.91
CA THR A 64 -12.23 -20.10 9.92
C THR A 64 -12.40 -21.56 10.34
N SER A 65 -12.63 -21.78 11.63
CA SER A 65 -12.84 -23.13 12.17
C SER A 65 -13.91 -23.89 11.39
N GLY A 66 -13.56 -25.11 10.97
CA GLY A 66 -14.40 -25.98 10.13
C GLY A 66 -14.23 -25.78 8.62
N TYR A 67 -13.41 -24.82 8.19
CA TYR A 67 -13.14 -24.51 6.77
C TYR A 67 -11.68 -24.72 6.37
N GLU A 68 -10.91 -25.46 7.16
CA GLU A 68 -9.46 -25.68 6.95
C GLU A 68 -9.14 -26.39 5.63
N ASN A 69 -10.08 -27.14 5.08
CA ASN A 69 -9.92 -27.88 3.82
C ASN A 69 -10.44 -27.12 2.59
N VAL A 70 -10.93 -25.90 2.75
CA VAL A 70 -11.36 -25.06 1.60
C VAL A 70 -10.11 -24.48 0.93
N PRO A 71 -10.04 -24.41 -0.41
CA PRO A 71 -8.91 -23.80 -1.11
C PRO A 71 -8.65 -22.36 -0.66
N ALA A 72 -7.39 -22.02 -0.42
CA ALA A 72 -6.99 -20.67 -0.08
C ALA A 72 -7.13 -19.72 -1.27
N ILE A 73 -7.48 -18.47 -1.01
CA ILE A 73 -7.51 -17.38 -1.98
C ILE A 73 -6.31 -16.48 -1.71
N GLY A 74 -5.54 -16.15 -2.76
CA GLY A 74 -4.42 -15.21 -2.68
C GLY A 74 -4.85 -13.82 -3.18
N PHE A 75 -4.40 -12.79 -2.46
CA PHE A 75 -4.49 -11.39 -2.88
C PHE A 75 -3.08 -10.85 -3.07
N ILE A 76 -2.87 -10.08 -4.13
CA ILE A 76 -1.60 -9.45 -4.44
C ILE A 76 -1.84 -7.96 -4.61
N ALA A 77 -1.01 -7.14 -3.97
CA ALA A 77 -0.99 -5.69 -4.15
C ALA A 77 0.45 -5.19 -4.17
N HIS A 78 0.76 -4.22 -5.04
CA HIS A 78 2.09 -3.63 -5.07
C HIS A 78 2.21 -2.49 -4.05
N MET A 79 3.43 -2.25 -3.57
CA MET A 79 3.76 -1.20 -2.60
C MET A 79 4.45 0.01 -3.24
N ASP A 80 5.05 -0.18 -4.41
CA ASP A 80 5.76 0.88 -5.11
C ASP A 80 4.80 1.87 -5.80
N THR A 81 5.30 3.06 -6.03
CA THR A 81 4.62 4.13 -6.73
C THR A 81 5.43 4.58 -7.94
N VAL A 82 4.77 5.17 -8.94
CA VAL A 82 5.43 5.70 -10.12
C VAL A 82 6.31 6.90 -9.76
N SER A 83 7.59 6.88 -10.19
CA SER A 83 8.56 7.91 -9.83
C SER A 83 8.25 9.28 -10.41
N ASP A 84 7.66 9.35 -11.60
CA ASP A 84 7.36 10.61 -12.30
C ASP A 84 6.44 11.54 -11.50
N TYR A 85 5.53 10.96 -10.71
CA TYR A 85 4.51 11.71 -9.95
C TYR A 85 4.66 11.59 -8.44
N CYS A 86 5.38 10.59 -7.96
CA CYS A 86 5.45 10.27 -6.53
C CYS A 86 6.87 10.32 -5.95
N ASN A 87 7.82 10.95 -6.63
CA ASN A 87 9.19 11.11 -6.12
C ASN A 87 9.34 12.32 -5.17
N HIS A 88 8.31 12.59 -4.38
CA HIS A 88 8.27 13.64 -3.36
C HIS A 88 7.32 13.20 -2.25
N ASP A 89 7.32 13.96 -1.15
CA ASP A 89 6.41 13.70 -0.04
C ASP A 89 4.96 13.98 -0.46
N ILE A 90 4.09 13.01 -0.26
CA ILE A 90 2.68 13.11 -0.59
C ILE A 90 1.91 13.66 0.60
N THR A 91 1.20 14.75 0.39
CA THR A 91 0.26 15.30 1.38
C THR A 91 -1.17 14.97 0.94
N PRO A 92 -1.83 14.01 1.59
CA PRO A 92 -3.19 13.63 1.22
C PRO A 92 -4.18 14.74 1.57
N VAL A 93 -5.18 14.93 0.71
CA VAL A 93 -6.29 15.86 0.93
C VAL A 93 -7.60 15.07 1.01
N ILE A 94 -8.39 15.35 2.04
CA ILE A 94 -9.70 14.74 2.23
C ILE A 94 -10.76 15.72 1.76
N THR A 95 -11.60 15.30 0.83
CA THR A 95 -12.80 16.03 0.45
C THR A 95 -14.00 15.42 1.14
N GLU A 96 -14.55 16.15 2.11
CA GLU A 96 -15.76 15.72 2.81
C GLU A 96 -17.02 16.06 2.01
N ASN A 97 -18.06 15.26 2.19
CA ASN A 97 -19.38 15.49 1.56
C ASN A 97 -19.29 15.69 0.04
N PHE A 98 -18.44 14.88 -0.62
CA PHE A 98 -18.28 14.96 -2.08
C PHE A 98 -19.65 14.83 -2.77
N ASN A 99 -20.01 15.85 -3.56
CA ASN A 99 -21.33 16.00 -4.19
C ASN A 99 -21.39 15.47 -5.64
N GLY A 100 -20.30 14.86 -6.13
CA GLY A 100 -20.21 14.35 -7.50
C GLY A 100 -19.78 15.39 -8.54
N GLU A 101 -19.32 16.56 -8.14
CA GLU A 101 -18.76 17.56 -9.05
C GLU A 101 -17.27 17.29 -9.35
N SER A 102 -16.77 17.93 -10.40
CA SER A 102 -15.35 17.83 -10.75
C SER A 102 -14.45 18.34 -9.63
N LEU A 103 -13.35 17.61 -9.37
CA LEU A 103 -12.32 17.99 -8.41
C LEU A 103 -11.09 18.52 -9.13
N THR A 104 -10.61 19.69 -8.75
CA THR A 104 -9.34 20.22 -9.24
C THR A 104 -8.22 19.92 -8.23
N LEU A 105 -7.22 19.18 -8.66
CA LEU A 105 -6.05 18.86 -7.88
C LEU A 105 -5.07 20.05 -7.82
N PRO A 106 -4.13 20.09 -6.82
CA PRO A 106 -3.18 21.19 -6.68
C PRO A 106 -2.34 21.50 -7.91
N ALA A 107 -2.05 20.52 -8.77
CA ALA A 107 -1.34 20.69 -10.03
C ALA A 107 -2.21 21.24 -11.19
N GLY A 108 -3.44 21.63 -10.92
CA GLY A 108 -4.38 22.12 -11.95
C GLY A 108 -5.05 21.01 -12.76
N ILE A 109 -4.81 19.74 -12.42
CA ILE A 109 -5.46 18.58 -13.06
C ILE A 109 -6.89 18.51 -12.54
N THR A 110 -7.86 18.46 -13.44
CA THR A 110 -9.27 18.30 -13.09
C THR A 110 -9.69 16.85 -13.29
N LEU A 111 -10.20 16.23 -12.23
CA LEU A 111 -10.88 14.95 -12.27
C LEU A 111 -12.36 15.23 -12.54
N SER A 112 -12.82 14.91 -13.74
CA SER A 112 -14.23 14.98 -14.10
C SER A 112 -14.96 13.72 -13.69
N VAL A 113 -16.21 13.83 -13.28
CA VAL A 113 -17.12 12.73 -12.98
C VAL A 113 -17.82 12.27 -14.25
#